data_f15178a9bd85dc3561cc104aa61eb3a7
#
_entry.id   f15178a9bd85dc3561cc104aa61eb3a7
#
_cell.length_a   1.000
_cell.length_b   1.000
_cell.length_c   1.000
_cell.angle_alpha   90.00
_cell.angle_beta   90.00
_cell.angle_gamma   90.00
#
_symmetry.space_group_name_H-M   'P 1'
#
loop_
_entity.id
_entity.type
_entity.pdbx_description
1 polymer ?
#
loop_
_entity_poly.entity_id
_entity_poly.type
_entity_poly.pdbx_seq_one_letter_code
_entity_poly.pdbx_strand_id
1 'polypeptide(L)'
;MHVLSGSGKSTIAKQIVSQCAAIQINSDIIRKQLSPLPLHEDSNSTPYSEIYTAQATEKIYAELARLAKIIIQAGFIALIDATFLLHAQRVKFYNLAKHLKVPFYICHCQTDELEIKQRIKKRTGLSDRISEANLTILDYQKKLLEPLIKSEQKHVLLIDDKLSSLNLALEKIFPDNN
;
A
#
# COMPACT_ATOMS: atom_id res chain seq x y z
N MET A 1 -0.60 -1.37 3.50
CA MET A 1 0.60 -2.25 3.40
C MET A 1 1.83 -1.43 3.80
N HIS A 2 2.77 -1.97 4.60
CA HIS A 2 4.00 -1.26 5.01
C HIS A 2 5.18 -1.81 4.22
N VAL A 3 5.65 -1.05 3.21
CA VAL A 3 6.60 -1.60 2.23
C VAL A 3 7.07 -0.53 1.23
N LEU A 4 8.24 -0.74 0.65
CA LEU A 4 8.79 0.10 -0.42
C LEU A 4 8.12 -0.16 -1.78
N SER A 5 8.19 0.82 -2.68
CA SER A 5 7.80 0.63 -4.08
C SER A 5 8.64 -0.48 -4.73
N GLY A 6 8.00 -1.28 -5.59
CA GLY A 6 8.70 -2.41 -6.25
C GLY A 6 8.69 -3.73 -5.47
N SER A 7 8.27 -3.76 -4.21
CA SER A 7 8.25 -4.98 -3.37
C SER A 7 7.16 -6.00 -3.71
N GLY A 8 6.31 -5.77 -4.71
CA GLY A 8 5.23 -6.69 -5.05
C GLY A 8 3.89 -6.43 -4.36
N LYS A 9 3.74 -5.32 -3.61
CA LYS A 9 2.50 -5.03 -2.85
C LYS A 9 1.21 -5.12 -3.68
N SER A 10 1.19 -4.61 -4.92
CA SER A 10 -0.02 -4.68 -5.76
C SER A 10 -0.32 -6.10 -6.25
N THR A 11 0.69 -6.96 -6.38
CA THR A 11 0.51 -8.38 -6.68
C THR A 11 -0.15 -9.08 -5.49
N ILE A 12 0.38 -8.86 -4.28
CA ILE A 12 -0.18 -9.38 -3.02
C ILE A 12 -1.61 -8.85 -2.82
N ALA A 13 -1.84 -7.55 -3.09
CA ALA A 13 -3.16 -6.95 -3.00
C ALA A 13 -4.19 -7.66 -3.91
N LYS A 14 -3.83 -7.95 -5.16
CA LYS A 14 -4.68 -8.70 -6.09
C LYS A 14 -5.01 -10.11 -5.58
N GLN A 15 -4.04 -10.79 -4.98
CA GLN A 15 -4.24 -12.12 -4.40
C GLN A 15 -5.19 -12.07 -3.18
N ILE A 16 -5.03 -11.07 -2.30
CA ILE A 16 -5.95 -10.87 -1.17
C ILE A 16 -7.38 -10.63 -1.69
N VAL A 17 -7.54 -9.75 -2.68
CA VAL A 17 -8.85 -9.47 -3.28
C VAL A 17 -9.48 -10.71 -3.89
N SER A 18 -8.70 -11.59 -4.55
CA SER A 18 -9.23 -12.81 -5.16
C SER A 18 -9.65 -13.88 -4.15
N GLN A 19 -9.14 -13.83 -2.90
CA GLN A 19 -9.42 -14.82 -1.85
C GLN A 19 -10.41 -14.31 -0.79
N CYS A 20 -10.60 -13.00 -0.70
CA CYS A 20 -11.46 -12.36 0.29
C CYS A 20 -12.41 -11.38 -0.38
N ALA A 21 -13.57 -11.13 0.21
CA ALA A 21 -14.48 -10.07 -0.24
C ALA A 21 -13.90 -8.67 0.09
N ALA A 22 -12.70 -8.39 -0.43
CA ALA A 22 -11.97 -7.17 -0.18
C ALA A 22 -12.05 -6.21 -1.38
N ILE A 23 -12.20 -4.92 -1.09
CA ILE A 23 -12.13 -3.85 -2.09
C ILE A 23 -10.78 -3.15 -1.95
N GLN A 24 -9.98 -3.20 -3.02
CA GLN A 24 -8.68 -2.55 -3.08
C GLN A 24 -8.81 -1.07 -3.41
N ILE A 25 -8.14 -0.23 -2.63
CA ILE A 25 -7.94 1.19 -2.92
C ILE A 25 -6.44 1.43 -3.11
N ASN A 26 -6.05 1.89 -4.30
CA ASN A 26 -4.65 2.08 -4.67
C ASN A 26 -4.26 3.57 -4.59
N SER A 27 -3.19 3.86 -3.85
CA SER A 27 -2.70 5.23 -3.63
C SER A 27 -2.22 5.92 -4.91
N ASP A 28 -1.68 5.17 -5.88
CA ASP A 28 -1.18 5.75 -7.13
C ASP A 28 -2.35 6.14 -8.05
N ILE A 29 -3.45 5.39 -8.01
CA ILE A 29 -4.70 5.76 -8.71
C ILE A 29 -5.28 7.04 -8.10
N ILE A 30 -5.40 7.10 -6.77
CA ILE A 30 -5.91 8.29 -6.08
C ILE A 30 -5.01 9.50 -6.35
N ARG A 31 -3.69 9.31 -6.35
CA ARG A 31 -2.74 10.37 -6.68
C ARG A 31 -3.00 10.94 -8.06
N LYS A 32 -3.16 10.09 -9.08
CA LYS A 32 -3.45 10.51 -10.46
C LYS A 32 -4.81 11.20 -10.58
N GLN A 33 -5.82 10.75 -9.86
CA GLN A 33 -7.14 11.40 -9.83
C GLN A 33 -7.11 12.80 -9.19
N LEU A 34 -6.30 13.01 -8.16
CA LEU A 34 -6.14 14.29 -7.48
C LEU A 34 -5.11 15.22 -8.15
N SER A 35 -4.34 14.71 -9.11
CA SER A 35 -3.38 15.48 -9.91
C SER A 35 -4.07 16.07 -11.14
N PRO A 36 -3.70 17.28 -11.59
CA PRO A 36 -4.16 17.84 -12.86
C PRO A 36 -3.63 17.10 -14.10
N LEU A 37 -2.72 16.12 -13.94
CA LEU A 37 -2.16 15.35 -15.06
C LEU A 37 -3.12 14.25 -15.51
N PRO A 38 -3.21 13.95 -16.85
CA PRO A 38 -3.99 12.84 -17.38
C PRO A 38 -3.55 11.49 -16.79
N LEU A 39 -4.52 10.57 -16.61
CA LEU A 39 -4.32 9.24 -16.00
C LEU A 39 -3.26 8.37 -16.71
N HIS A 40 -2.98 8.61 -17.97
CA HIS A 40 -2.11 7.81 -18.83
C HIS A 40 -0.76 8.45 -19.15
N GLU A 41 -0.51 9.69 -18.73
CA GLU A 41 0.82 10.27 -18.88
C GLU A 41 1.75 9.75 -17.79
N ASP A 42 2.88 9.17 -18.21
CA ASP A 42 4.01 8.94 -17.32
C ASP A 42 4.46 10.31 -16.83
N SER A 43 4.05 10.67 -15.62
CA SER A 43 4.68 11.81 -15.00
C SER A 43 6.15 11.41 -14.81
N ASN A 44 7.07 12.10 -15.44
CA ASN A 44 8.51 12.06 -15.12
C ASN A 44 8.70 12.60 -13.70
N SER A 45 7.96 12.02 -12.75
CA SER A 45 7.79 12.54 -11.39
C SER A 45 9.02 12.19 -10.59
N THR A 46 9.86 13.19 -10.44
CA THR A 46 10.89 13.18 -9.42
C THR A 46 10.24 13.28 -8.04
N PRO A 47 10.91 12.88 -6.95
CA PRO A 47 10.42 13.06 -5.58
C PRO A 47 10.07 14.51 -5.22
N TYR A 48 10.60 15.46 -5.97
CA TYR A 48 10.39 16.91 -5.80
C TYR A 48 9.25 17.46 -6.67
N SER A 49 8.56 16.64 -7.44
CA SER A 49 7.39 17.09 -8.19
C SER A 49 6.23 17.39 -7.23
N GLU A 50 5.32 18.29 -7.64
CA GLU A 50 4.18 18.71 -6.82
C GLU A 50 3.31 17.55 -6.33
N ILE A 51 3.26 16.45 -7.08
CA ILE A 51 2.46 15.27 -6.75
C ILE A 51 3.05 14.41 -5.61
N TYR A 52 4.33 14.63 -5.24
CA TYR A 52 5.00 13.93 -4.14
C TYR A 52 5.28 14.84 -2.92
N THR A 53 4.73 16.03 -2.88
CA THR A 53 4.85 16.90 -1.70
C THR A 53 4.19 16.28 -0.47
N ALA A 54 4.63 16.68 0.72
CA ALA A 54 4.02 16.25 1.98
C ALA A 54 2.51 16.59 2.01
N GLN A 55 2.13 17.78 1.52
CA GLN A 55 0.74 18.22 1.48
C GLN A 55 -0.10 17.39 0.49
N ALA A 56 0.43 17.07 -0.69
CA ALA A 56 -0.25 16.19 -1.66
C ALA A 56 -0.41 14.78 -1.08
N THR A 57 0.63 14.26 -0.42
CA THR A 57 0.59 12.97 0.26
C THR A 57 -0.49 12.94 1.35
N GLU A 58 -0.59 13.98 2.17
CA GLU A 58 -1.61 14.09 3.22
C GLU A 58 -3.04 14.05 2.63
N LYS A 59 -3.29 14.78 1.53
CA LYS A 59 -4.58 14.75 0.82
C LYS A 59 -4.91 13.34 0.31
N ILE A 60 -3.93 12.63 -0.25
CA ILE A 60 -4.10 11.25 -0.72
C ILE A 60 -4.49 10.33 0.45
N TYR A 61 -3.76 10.40 1.57
CA TYR A 61 -4.08 9.57 2.74
C TYR A 61 -5.39 9.96 3.43
N ALA A 62 -5.83 11.20 3.33
CA ALA A 62 -7.15 11.62 3.77
C ALA A 62 -8.25 10.98 2.89
N GLU A 63 -8.08 10.99 1.57
CA GLU A 63 -9.03 10.39 0.64
C GLU A 63 -9.06 8.87 0.78
N LEU A 64 -7.91 8.20 0.91
CA LEU A 64 -7.83 6.76 1.20
C LEU A 64 -8.61 6.41 2.49
N ALA A 65 -8.49 7.21 3.55
CA ALA A 65 -9.21 6.98 4.80
C ALA A 65 -10.72 7.19 4.64
N ARG A 66 -11.14 8.19 3.85
CA ARG A 66 -12.55 8.43 3.52
C ARG A 66 -13.17 7.26 2.77
N LEU A 67 -12.48 6.76 1.74
CA LEU A 67 -12.93 5.61 0.95
C LEU A 67 -12.95 4.33 1.77
N ALA A 68 -11.91 4.09 2.60
CA ALA A 68 -11.86 2.95 3.50
C ALA A 68 -13.07 2.92 4.43
N LYS A 69 -13.46 4.08 5.00
CA LYS A 69 -14.65 4.20 5.85
C LYS A 69 -15.92 3.77 5.10
N ILE A 70 -16.12 4.23 3.87
CA ILE A 70 -17.28 3.88 3.06
C ILE A 70 -17.34 2.36 2.80
N ILE A 71 -16.21 1.78 2.39
CA ILE A 71 -16.09 0.34 2.11
C ILE A 71 -16.44 -0.49 3.36
N ILE A 72 -15.88 -0.13 4.50
CA ILE A 72 -16.10 -0.83 5.78
C ILE A 72 -17.57 -0.70 6.20
N GLN A 73 -18.16 0.49 6.08
CA GLN A 73 -19.57 0.71 6.41
C GLN A 73 -20.54 -0.04 5.48
N ALA A 74 -20.10 -0.33 4.25
CA ALA A 74 -20.83 -1.18 3.31
C ALA A 74 -20.66 -2.70 3.58
N GLY A 75 -19.92 -3.08 4.63
CA GLY A 75 -19.73 -4.49 5.02
C GLY A 75 -18.57 -5.20 4.30
N PHE A 76 -17.70 -4.46 3.59
CA PHE A 76 -16.58 -5.04 2.89
C PHE A 76 -15.25 -4.80 3.62
N ILE A 77 -14.25 -5.61 3.29
CA ILE A 77 -12.87 -5.43 3.75
C ILE A 77 -12.23 -4.32 2.90
N ALA A 78 -11.69 -3.29 3.55
CA ALA A 78 -10.93 -2.24 2.88
C ALA A 78 -9.44 -2.62 2.80
N LEU A 79 -8.93 -2.92 1.62
CA LEU A 79 -7.52 -3.19 1.36
C LEU A 79 -6.84 -1.94 0.80
N ILE A 80 -5.98 -1.32 1.62
CA ILE A 80 -5.29 -0.09 1.22
C ILE A 80 -3.92 -0.44 0.62
N ASP A 81 -3.81 -0.32 -0.70
CA ASP A 81 -2.56 -0.50 -1.45
C ASP A 81 -1.79 0.81 -1.51
N ALA A 82 -1.01 1.07 -0.46
CA ALA A 82 -0.13 2.22 -0.30
C ALA A 82 1.12 1.81 0.49
N THR A 83 2.16 2.64 0.49
CA THR A 83 3.46 2.29 1.11
C THR A 83 3.46 2.40 2.63
N PHE A 84 2.69 3.30 3.22
CA PHE A 84 2.61 3.54 4.67
C PHE A 84 3.98 3.72 5.34
N LEU A 85 4.84 4.54 4.75
CA LEU A 85 6.22 4.75 5.20
C LEU A 85 6.29 5.36 6.60
N LEU A 86 5.40 6.31 6.90
CA LEU A 86 5.41 7.06 8.15
C LEU A 86 4.51 6.42 9.21
N HIS A 87 4.96 6.43 10.45
CA HIS A 87 4.17 5.96 11.60
C HIS A 87 2.82 6.69 11.71
N ALA A 88 2.83 8.02 11.52
CA ALA A 88 1.61 8.83 11.56
C ALA A 88 0.53 8.36 10.57
N GLN A 89 0.93 7.92 9.36
CA GLN A 89 0.00 7.36 8.39
C GLN A 89 -0.64 6.07 8.91
N ARG A 90 0.15 5.17 9.52
CA ARG A 90 -0.32 3.90 10.08
C ARG A 90 -1.25 4.11 11.26
N VAL A 91 -0.92 5.03 12.17
CA VAL A 91 -1.75 5.43 13.32
C VAL A 91 -3.11 5.97 12.88
N LYS A 92 -3.15 6.79 11.82
CA LYS A 92 -4.40 7.31 11.25
C LYS A 92 -5.38 6.19 10.90
N PHE A 93 -4.92 5.15 10.21
CA PHE A 93 -5.76 4.01 9.82
C PHE A 93 -6.07 3.05 10.99
N TYR A 94 -5.14 2.87 11.91
CA TYR A 94 -5.41 2.16 13.16
C TYR A 94 -6.56 2.82 13.95
N ASN A 95 -6.52 4.14 14.11
CA ASN A 95 -7.55 4.89 14.81
C ASN A 95 -8.90 4.84 14.07
N LEU A 96 -8.89 4.87 12.74
CA LEU A 96 -10.08 4.69 11.92
C LEU A 96 -10.71 3.32 12.16
N ALA A 97 -9.93 2.24 12.10
CA ALA A 97 -10.41 0.88 12.35
C ALA A 97 -10.95 0.71 13.79
N LYS A 98 -10.23 1.27 14.78
CA LYS A 98 -10.68 1.29 16.18
C LYS A 98 -12.03 2.02 16.34
N HIS A 99 -12.19 3.17 15.70
CA HIS A 99 -13.44 3.93 15.73
C HIS A 99 -14.60 3.16 15.09
N LEU A 100 -14.33 2.46 13.99
CA LEU A 100 -15.31 1.62 13.29
C LEU A 100 -15.51 0.25 13.92
N LYS A 101 -14.74 -0.08 14.99
CA LYS A 101 -14.78 -1.36 15.72
C LYS A 101 -14.54 -2.57 14.83
N VAL A 102 -13.60 -2.45 13.87
CA VAL A 102 -13.19 -3.52 12.97
C VAL A 102 -11.73 -3.92 13.21
N PRO A 103 -11.33 -5.16 12.90
CA PRO A 103 -9.94 -5.60 12.94
C PRO A 103 -9.04 -4.74 12.04
N PHE A 104 -7.76 -4.60 12.43
CA PHE A 104 -6.74 -3.87 11.68
C PHE A 104 -5.49 -4.71 11.53
N TYR A 105 -4.98 -4.80 10.30
CA TYR A 105 -3.75 -5.53 9.99
C TYR A 105 -2.82 -4.70 9.11
N ILE A 106 -1.52 -4.90 9.32
CA ILE A 106 -0.43 -4.31 8.54
C ILE A 106 0.23 -5.44 7.73
N CYS A 107 -0.05 -5.54 6.44
CA CYS A 107 0.69 -6.43 5.56
C CYS A 107 2.10 -5.88 5.35
N HIS A 108 3.10 -6.53 5.90
CA HIS A 108 4.51 -6.19 5.74
C HIS A 108 5.15 -7.16 4.75
N CYS A 109 5.44 -6.65 3.54
CA CYS A 109 6.04 -7.47 2.50
C CYS A 109 7.56 -7.46 2.65
N GLN A 110 8.15 -8.64 2.85
CA GLN A 110 9.59 -8.83 2.92
C GLN A 110 10.11 -9.21 1.53
N THR A 111 10.81 -8.28 0.90
CA THR A 111 11.43 -8.48 -0.41
C THR A 111 12.86 -7.95 -0.36
N ASP A 112 13.80 -8.72 -0.89
CA ASP A 112 15.20 -8.30 -0.96
C ASP A 112 15.37 -7.03 -1.79
N GLU A 113 16.30 -6.17 -1.38
CA GLU A 113 16.57 -4.89 -2.06
C GLU A 113 17.02 -5.07 -3.50
N LEU A 114 17.83 -6.09 -3.78
CA LEU A 114 18.28 -6.40 -5.14
C LEU A 114 17.11 -6.76 -6.03
N GLU A 115 16.18 -7.53 -5.50
CA GLU A 115 14.96 -7.91 -6.21
C GLU A 115 14.04 -6.71 -6.45
N ILE A 116 13.87 -5.83 -5.46
CA ILE A 116 13.12 -4.58 -5.62
C ILE A 116 13.71 -3.76 -6.78
N LYS A 117 15.03 -3.56 -6.81
CA LYS A 117 15.71 -2.81 -7.88
C LYS A 117 15.54 -3.46 -9.25
N GLN A 118 15.61 -4.79 -9.33
CA GLN A 118 15.40 -5.51 -10.59
C GLN A 118 13.95 -5.36 -11.08
N ARG A 119 12.98 -5.48 -10.19
CA ARG A 119 11.55 -5.31 -10.51
C ARG A 119 11.24 -3.89 -10.99
N ILE A 120 11.84 -2.87 -10.36
CA ILE A 120 11.70 -1.48 -10.79
C ILE A 120 12.29 -1.28 -12.19
N LYS A 121 13.51 -1.77 -12.45
CA LYS A 121 14.16 -1.68 -13.77
C LYS A 121 13.33 -2.36 -14.87
N LYS A 122 12.79 -3.54 -14.62
CA LYS A 122 11.89 -4.24 -15.57
C LYS A 122 10.61 -3.43 -15.81
N ARG A 123 10.16 -2.67 -14.84
CA ARG A 123 8.95 -1.86 -14.94
C ARG A 123 9.13 -0.59 -15.77
N THR A 124 10.25 0.07 -15.73
CA THR A 124 10.51 1.31 -16.48
C THR A 124 10.50 1.12 -17.99
N GLY A 125 10.59 -0.11 -18.51
CA GLY A 125 10.50 -0.43 -19.95
C GLY A 125 9.09 -0.75 -20.47
N LEU A 126 8.02 -0.65 -19.66
CA LEU A 126 6.65 -1.03 -20.05
C LEU A 126 5.70 0.18 -19.94
N SER A 127 5.13 0.61 -21.06
CA SER A 127 4.32 1.82 -21.24
C SER A 127 2.97 1.86 -20.51
N ASP A 128 2.43 0.75 -20.04
CA ASP A 128 1.04 0.67 -19.50
C ASP A 128 0.94 0.61 -17.98
N ARG A 129 1.72 1.38 -17.23
CA ARG A 129 1.77 1.20 -15.79
C ARG A 129 1.18 2.33 -14.98
N ILE A 130 0.35 1.93 -14.02
CA ILE A 130 -0.27 2.79 -13.01
C ILE A 130 0.77 3.25 -11.97
N SER A 131 1.79 2.43 -11.69
CA SER A 131 2.82 2.75 -10.68
C SER A 131 4.00 3.51 -11.30
N GLU A 132 4.29 4.69 -10.78
CA GLU A 132 5.41 5.56 -11.18
C GLU A 132 6.69 5.28 -10.38
N ALA A 133 6.83 4.08 -9.80
CA ALA A 133 7.99 3.71 -9.01
C ALA A 133 9.26 3.64 -9.87
N ASN A 134 10.20 4.48 -9.57
CA ASN A 134 11.55 4.46 -10.14
C ASN A 134 12.61 4.41 -9.02
N LEU A 135 13.86 4.26 -9.37
CA LEU A 135 14.94 4.14 -8.40
C LEU A 135 15.10 5.40 -7.52
N THR A 136 14.89 6.58 -8.09
CA THR A 136 14.95 7.85 -7.35
C THR A 136 13.87 7.91 -6.27
N ILE A 137 12.66 7.48 -6.60
CA ILE A 137 11.54 7.38 -5.66
C ILE A 137 11.84 6.33 -4.57
N LEU A 138 12.45 5.20 -4.94
CA LEU A 138 12.86 4.18 -3.97
C LEU A 138 13.84 4.75 -2.93
N ASP A 139 14.88 5.45 -3.38
CA ASP A 139 15.88 6.04 -2.48
C ASP A 139 15.26 7.12 -1.58
N TYR A 140 14.34 7.91 -2.10
CA TYR A 140 13.56 8.86 -1.31
C TYR A 140 12.68 8.15 -0.27
N GLN A 141 11.98 7.10 -0.66
CA GLN A 141 11.13 6.32 0.24
C GLN A 141 11.94 5.66 1.37
N LYS A 142 13.15 5.17 1.08
CA LYS A 142 14.06 4.62 2.11
C LYS A 142 14.42 5.63 3.19
N LYS A 143 14.67 6.88 2.80
CA LYS A 143 14.98 7.97 3.75
C LYS A 143 13.78 8.31 4.64
N LEU A 144 12.57 8.11 4.14
CA LEU A 144 11.33 8.39 4.88
C LEU A 144 10.81 7.19 5.68
N LEU A 145 11.33 5.98 5.42
CA LEU A 145 10.80 4.76 6.01
C LEU A 145 11.03 4.73 7.52
N GLU A 146 9.95 4.85 8.28
CA GLU A 146 9.94 4.68 9.72
C GLU A 146 9.64 3.20 10.05
N PRO A 147 10.50 2.52 10.84
CA PRO A 147 10.32 1.12 11.18
C PRO A 147 9.02 0.89 11.95
N LEU A 148 8.52 -0.34 11.90
CA LEU A 148 7.38 -0.77 12.69
C LEU A 148 7.76 -0.79 14.18
N ILE A 149 7.01 -0.10 15.02
CA ILE A 149 7.25 -0.05 16.46
C ILE A 149 6.62 -1.25 17.18
N LYS A 150 7.03 -1.48 18.44
CA LYS A 150 6.60 -2.64 19.23
C LYS A 150 5.07 -2.77 19.35
N SER A 151 4.36 -1.65 19.50
CA SER A 151 2.89 -1.67 19.61
C SER A 151 2.17 -2.07 18.31
N GLU A 152 2.83 -1.92 17.15
CA GLU A 152 2.29 -2.31 15.84
C GLU A 152 2.49 -3.80 15.54
N GLN A 153 3.47 -4.46 16.17
CA GLN A 153 3.86 -5.85 15.87
C GLN A 153 2.71 -6.86 15.97
N LYS A 154 1.79 -6.66 16.92
CA LYS A 154 0.61 -7.52 17.07
C LYS A 154 -0.36 -7.48 15.89
N HIS A 155 -0.27 -6.46 15.06
CA HIS A 155 -1.11 -6.27 13.88
C HIS A 155 -0.38 -6.63 12.58
N VAL A 156 0.90 -7.03 12.65
CA VAL A 156 1.74 -7.29 11.48
C VAL A 156 1.49 -8.70 10.93
N LEU A 157 1.21 -8.75 9.65
CA LEU A 157 1.22 -9.96 8.84
C LEU A 157 2.45 -9.93 7.96
N LEU A 158 3.39 -10.82 8.23
CA LEU A 158 4.58 -10.97 7.40
C LEU A 158 4.20 -11.75 6.15
N ILE A 159 4.45 -11.16 5.00
CA ILE A 159 4.16 -11.76 3.70
C ILE A 159 5.45 -11.71 2.88
N ASP A 160 5.94 -12.87 2.51
CA ASP A 160 7.05 -13.02 1.54
C ASP A 160 6.50 -13.14 0.11
N ASP A 161 7.39 -13.42 -0.82
CA ASP A 161 7.01 -13.61 -2.24
C ASP A 161 6.31 -14.94 -2.52
N LYS A 162 6.11 -15.79 -1.50
CA LYS A 162 5.50 -17.11 -1.64
C LYS A 162 4.01 -17.03 -1.30
N LEU A 163 3.18 -17.62 -2.14
CA LEU A 163 1.74 -17.79 -1.91
C LEU A 163 1.41 -18.46 -0.57
N SER A 164 2.28 -19.35 -0.10
CA SER A 164 2.09 -20.05 1.18
C SER A 164 2.07 -19.11 2.38
N SER A 165 2.92 -18.07 2.41
CA SER A 165 2.94 -17.10 3.51
C SER A 165 1.69 -16.23 3.51
N LEU A 166 1.17 -15.90 2.33
CA LEU A 166 -0.09 -15.16 2.22
C LEU A 166 -1.26 -16.00 2.73
N ASN A 167 -1.36 -17.28 2.32
CA ASN A 167 -2.43 -18.16 2.77
C ASN A 167 -2.42 -18.31 4.29
N LEU A 168 -1.26 -18.55 4.90
CA LEU A 168 -1.10 -18.61 6.36
C LEU A 168 -1.50 -17.28 7.05
N ALA A 169 -1.22 -16.15 6.42
CA ALA A 169 -1.63 -14.85 6.94
C ALA A 169 -3.15 -14.65 6.86
N LEU A 170 -3.78 -15.12 5.77
CA LEU A 170 -5.24 -15.04 5.60
C LEU A 170 -6.00 -15.99 6.53
N GLU A 171 -5.49 -17.20 6.77
CA GLU A 171 -6.06 -18.13 7.76
C GLU A 171 -6.10 -17.54 9.17
N LYS A 172 -5.09 -16.73 9.54
CA LYS A 172 -5.10 -16.00 10.83
C LYS A 172 -6.18 -14.93 10.91
N ILE A 173 -6.55 -14.34 9.78
CA ILE A 173 -7.57 -13.29 9.71
C ILE A 173 -8.97 -13.90 9.62
N PHE A 174 -9.11 -15.01 8.89
CA PHE A 174 -10.36 -15.66 8.56
C PHE A 174 -10.29 -17.17 8.89
N PRO A 175 -10.30 -17.54 10.18
CA PRO A 175 -10.15 -18.93 10.61
C PRO A 175 -11.28 -19.85 10.13
N ASP A 176 -12.45 -19.30 9.77
CA ASP A 176 -13.67 -20.03 9.43
C ASP A 176 -13.92 -20.19 7.90
N ASN A 177 -12.95 -19.86 7.05
CA ASN A 177 -13.11 -19.94 5.58
C ASN A 177 -12.61 -21.26 4.96
N ASN A 178 -12.62 -22.37 5.72
CA ASN A 178 -12.38 -23.73 5.21
C ASN A 178 -13.66 -24.54 5.17
#